data_453a2d57850e7abcf4d80936efe178f2
#
_entry.id   453a2d57850e7abcf4d80936efe178f2
#
_cell.length_a   1.000
_cell.length_b   1.000
_cell.length_c   1.000
_cell.angle_alpha   90.00
_cell.angle_beta   90.00
_cell.angle_gamma   90.00
#
_symmetry.space_group_name_H-M   'P 1'
#
loop_
_entity.id
_entity.type
_entity.pdbx_description
1 polymer ?
#
loop_
_entity_poly.entity_id
_entity_poly.type
_entity_poly.pdbx_seq_one_letter_code
_entity_poly.pdbx_strand_id
1 'polypeptide(L)' 'FLRQLLDSLVVLRDAAIIHCDIKPENILLKSPHSGDIKLIDFGSACFENRTVYSYIQSRFYRSPEVVLGCGYTSAIDVWS' A
#
# COMPACT_ATOMS: atom_id res chain seq x y z
N PHE A 1 -3.52 8.68 -13.20
CA PHE A 1 -2.67 8.38 -12.02
C PHE A 1 -3.48 7.70 -10.92
N LEU A 2 -4.49 8.35 -10.36
CA LEU A 2 -5.28 7.80 -9.25
C LEU A 2 -6.00 6.50 -9.65
N ARG A 3 -6.56 6.46 -10.85
CA ARG A 3 -7.24 5.26 -11.34
C ARG A 3 -6.30 4.07 -11.43
N GLN A 4 -5.10 4.27 -11.96
CA GLN A 4 -4.10 3.19 -12.05
C GLN A 4 -3.66 2.73 -10.68
N LEU A 5 -3.51 3.65 -9.73
CA LEU A 5 -3.17 3.32 -8.35
C LEU A 5 -4.26 2.45 -7.72
N LEU A 6 -5.53 2.84 -7.87
CA LEU A 6 -6.64 2.06 -7.34
C LEU A 6 -6.75 0.69 -8.00
N ASP A 7 -6.51 0.60 -9.32
CA ASP A 7 -6.50 -0.67 -10.03
C ASP A 7 -5.39 -1.59 -9.48
N SER A 8 -4.22 -1.03 -9.18
CA SER A 8 -3.12 -1.78 -8.57
C SER A 8 -3.51 -2.31 -7.19
N LEU A 9 -4.18 -1.49 -6.38
CA LEU A 9 -4.64 -1.90 -5.05
C LEU A 9 -5.70 -3.00 -5.13
N VAL A 10 -6.56 -2.97 -6.15
CA VAL A 10 -7.53 -4.05 -6.37
C VAL A 10 -6.81 -5.38 -6.64
N VAL A 11 -5.78 -5.37 -7.47
CA VAL A 11 -4.98 -6.57 -7.74
C VAL A 11 -4.36 -7.12 -6.46
N LEU A 12 -3.78 -6.25 -5.62
CA LEU A 12 -3.19 -6.67 -4.34
C LEU A 12 -4.24 -7.24 -3.41
N ARG A 13 -5.40 -6.58 -3.31
CA ARG A 13 -6.51 -7.07 -2.48
C ARG A 13 -6.97 -8.46 -2.91
N ASP A 14 -7.12 -8.67 -4.21
CA ASP A 14 -7.57 -9.95 -4.75
C ASP A 14 -6.54 -11.06 -4.51
N ALA A 15 -5.26 -10.70 -4.40
CA ALA A 15 -4.18 -11.62 -4.03
C ALA A 15 -4.01 -11.75 -2.52
N ALA A 16 -4.83 -11.05 -1.71
CA ALA A 16 -4.74 -10.99 -0.25
C ALA A 16 -3.38 -10.45 0.24
N ILE A 17 -2.83 -9.47 -0.48
CA ILE A 17 -1.55 -8.82 -0.15
C ILE A 17 -1.81 -7.40 0.29
N ILE A 18 -1.20 -6.99 1.40
CA ILE A 18 -1.18 -5.61 1.88
C ILE A 18 0.23 -5.06 1.63
N HIS A 19 0.33 -3.96 0.90
CA HIS A 19 1.63 -3.35 0.58
C HIS A 19 2.30 -2.80 1.84
N CYS A 20 1.53 -2.14 2.68
CA CYS A 20 1.95 -1.58 3.98
C CYS A 20 2.87 -0.35 3.89
N ASP A 21 3.19 0.16 2.71
CA ASP A 21 4.06 1.34 2.58
C ASP A 21 3.74 2.15 1.32
N ILE A 22 2.46 2.38 1.07
CA ILE A 22 2.04 3.23 -0.06
C ILE A 22 2.37 4.68 0.27
N LYS A 23 3.20 5.29 -0.53
CA LYS A 23 3.59 6.70 -0.42
C LYS A 23 4.15 7.16 -1.77
N PRO A 24 4.26 8.49 -2.02
CA PRO A 24 4.73 8.97 -3.33
C PRO A 24 6.08 8.40 -3.74
N GLU A 25 7.00 8.19 -2.80
CA GLU A 25 8.33 7.67 -3.08
C GLU A 25 8.30 6.24 -3.62
N ASN A 26 7.23 5.48 -3.34
CA ASN A 26 7.06 4.10 -3.76
C ASN A 26 6.15 3.96 -4.98
N ILE A 27 5.78 5.07 -5.60
CA ILE A 27 4.99 5.10 -6.82
C ILE A 27 5.84 5.75 -7.90
N LEU A 28 6.28 4.96 -8.86
CA LEU A 28 7.15 5.44 -9.94
C LEU A 28 6.40 5.53 -11.26
N LEU A 29 6.78 6.49 -12.08
CA LEU A 29 6.36 6.52 -13.49
C LEU A 29 7.16 5.48 -14.26
N LYS A 30 6.48 4.72 -15.12
CA LYS A 30 7.15 3.76 -16.01
C LYS A 30 8.03 4.47 -17.04
N SER A 31 7.64 5.69 -17.42
CA SER A 31 8.35 6.52 -18.38
C SER A 31 8.05 7.99 -18.07
N PRO A 32 9.01 8.93 -18.29
CA PRO A 32 8.75 10.35 -18.08
C PRO A 32 7.62 10.92 -18.93
N HIS A 33 7.31 10.28 -20.05
CA HIS A 33 6.28 10.73 -20.99
C HIS A 33 4.99 9.92 -20.90
N SER A 34 4.95 8.91 -20.04
CA SER A 34 3.79 8.05 -19.84
C SER A 34 3.08 8.41 -18.54
N GLY A 35 1.76 8.32 -18.53
CA GLY A 35 0.98 8.41 -17.29
C GLY A 35 0.95 7.11 -16.51
N ASP A 36 1.60 6.06 -16.99
CA ASP A 36 1.60 4.74 -16.34
C ASP A 36 2.48 4.74 -15.10
N ILE A 37 1.99 4.12 -14.04
CA ILE A 37 2.69 4.05 -12.75
C ILE A 37 3.05 2.62 -12.40
N LYS A 38 3.98 2.47 -11.46
CA LYS A 38 4.40 1.19 -10.91
C LYS A 38 4.63 1.33 -9.42
N LEU A 39 4.05 0.43 -8.65
CA LEU A 39 4.34 0.33 -7.22
C LEU A 39 5.66 -0.41 -7.03
N ILE A 40 6.47 0.08 -6.10
CA ILE A 40 7.75 -0.52 -5.74
C ILE A 40 7.85 -0.71 -4.24
N ASP A 41 8.92 -1.37 -3.80
CA ASP A 41 9.29 -1.59 -2.40
C ASP A 41 8.22 -2.36 -1.62
N PHE A 42 8.13 -3.66 -1.93
CA PHE A 42 7.26 -4.59 -1.22
C PHE A 42 7.94 -5.21 0.01
N GLY A 43 9.04 -4.61 0.49
CA GLY A 43 9.78 -5.13 1.64
C GLY A 43 8.97 -5.19 2.92
N SER A 44 7.96 -4.31 3.06
CA SER A 44 7.06 -4.31 4.22
C SER A 44 5.74 -5.02 3.95
N ALA A 45 5.54 -5.57 2.76
CA ALA A 45 4.29 -6.21 2.37
C ALA A 45 4.06 -7.51 3.15
N CYS A 46 2.79 -7.83 3.38
CA CYS A 46 2.41 -9.07 4.05
C CYS A 46 1.12 -9.60 3.43
N PHE A 47 0.84 -10.89 3.68
CA PHE A 47 -0.47 -11.45 3.35
C PHE A 47 -1.49 -11.00 4.39
N GLU A 48 -2.72 -10.80 3.96
CA GLU A 48 -3.79 -10.25 4.82
C GLU A 48 -4.06 -11.13 6.03
N ASN A 49 -3.87 -12.44 5.92
CA ASN A 49 -4.04 -13.38 7.02
C ASN A 49 -2.80 -13.55 7.89
N ARG A 50 -1.74 -12.80 7.64
CA ARG A 50 -0.46 -12.88 8.38
C ARG A 50 0.05 -11.49 8.73
N THR A 51 -0.79 -10.69 9.37
CA THR A 51 -0.44 -9.34 9.81
C THR A 51 0.40 -9.43 11.09
N VAL A 52 1.71 -9.55 10.93
CA VAL A 52 2.65 -9.79 12.04
C VAL A 52 3.12 -8.50 12.68
N TYR A 53 3.24 -7.44 11.90
CA TYR A 53 3.83 -6.18 12.37
C TYR A 53 2.74 -5.19 12.75
N SER A 54 2.88 -4.56 13.92
CA SER A 54 1.98 -3.49 14.36
C SER A 54 2.50 -2.11 13.98
N TYR A 55 3.80 -1.96 13.73
CA TYR A 55 4.42 -0.69 13.35
C TYR A 55 4.77 -0.73 11.86
N ILE A 56 3.80 -0.36 11.04
CA ILE A 56 3.92 -0.38 9.58
C ILE A 56 3.45 0.97 9.01
N GLN A 57 3.69 1.17 7.72
CA GLN A 57 3.44 2.39 6.98
C GLN A 57 4.38 3.53 7.42
N SER A 58 4.64 4.44 6.49
CA SER A 58 5.42 5.62 6.79
C SER A 58 4.58 6.60 7.62
N ARG A 59 5.23 7.35 8.51
CA ARG A 59 4.60 8.19 9.52
C ARG A 59 3.45 9.05 8.99
N PHE A 60 3.66 9.72 7.86
CA PHE A 60 2.67 10.66 7.32
C PHE A 60 1.49 9.95 6.64
N TYR A 61 1.62 8.68 6.33
CA TYR A 61 0.64 7.92 5.56
C TYR A 61 0.02 6.78 6.36
N ARG A 62 0.27 6.76 7.67
CA ARG A 62 -0.19 5.69 8.55
C ARG A 62 -1.68 5.83 8.86
N SER A 63 -2.41 4.73 8.70
CA SER A 63 -3.85 4.69 8.93
C SER A 63 -4.18 4.74 10.44
N PRO A 64 -5.41 5.17 10.80
CA PRO A 64 -5.82 5.20 12.21
C PRO A 64 -5.74 3.84 12.91
N GLU A 65 -6.17 2.77 12.25
CA GLU A 65 -6.15 1.44 12.85
C GLU A 65 -4.73 0.96 13.14
N VAL A 66 -3.75 1.35 12.33
CA VAL A 66 -2.34 1.04 12.59
C VAL A 66 -1.82 1.85 13.77
N VAL A 67 -2.14 3.15 13.82
CA VAL A 67 -1.74 4.02 14.93
C VAL A 67 -2.31 3.51 16.25
N LEU A 68 -3.54 3.04 16.25
CA LEU A 68 -4.22 2.57 17.46
C LEU A 68 -3.85 1.15 17.86
N GLY A 69 -3.08 0.45 17.03
CA GLY A 69 -2.70 -0.93 17.30
C GLY A 69 -3.82 -1.93 17.09
N CYS A 70 -4.86 -1.54 16.35
CA CYS A 70 -5.96 -2.43 15.99
C CYS A 70 -5.56 -3.36 14.85
N GLY A 71 -6.33 -4.43 14.64
CA GLY A 71 -6.17 -5.27 13.47
C GLY A 71 -6.38 -4.46 12.19
N TYR A 72 -5.62 -4.78 11.14
CA TYR A 72 -5.70 -4.04 9.89
C TYR A 72 -5.86 -4.98 8.70
N THR A 73 -6.37 -4.43 7.60
CA THR A 73 -6.60 -5.14 6.34
C THR A 73 -6.02 -4.32 5.18
N SER A 74 -6.27 -4.76 3.94
CA SER A 74 -5.85 -4.02 2.75
C SER A 74 -6.41 -2.58 2.70
N ALA A 75 -7.41 -2.25 3.50
CA ALA A 75 -7.95 -0.89 3.57
C ALA A 75 -6.90 0.15 3.98
N ILE A 76 -5.85 -0.24 4.69
CA ILE A 76 -4.78 0.69 5.07
C ILE A 76 -4.02 1.22 3.85
N ASP A 77 -3.92 0.45 2.77
CA ASP A 77 -3.28 0.91 1.54
C ASP A 77 -4.12 2.00 0.86
N VAL A 78 -5.43 1.94 0.98
CA VAL A 78 -6.32 2.97 0.44
C VAL A 78 -6.20 4.27 1.23
N TRP A 79 -6.01 4.17 2.54
CA TRP A 79 -5.82 5.34 3.40
C TRP A 79 -4.56 6.13 3.02
N SER A 80 -3.50 5.41 2.68
CA SER A 80 -2.20 6.03 2.38
C SER A 80 -2.22 6.95 1.16
#